data_55efc6127e10d4807060b63bf37b4154
#
_entry.id   55efc6127e10d4807060b63bf37b4154
#
_cell.length_a   1.000
_cell.length_b   1.000
_cell.length_c   1.000
_cell.angle_alpha   90.00
_cell.angle_beta   90.00
_cell.angle_gamma   90.00
#
_symmetry.space_group_name_H-M   'P 1'
#
loop_
_entity.id
_entity.type
_entity.pdbx_description
1 polymer ?
#
loop_
_entity_poly.entity_id
_entity_poly.type
_entity_poly.pdbx_seq_one_letter_code
_entity_poly.pdbx_strand_id
1 'polypeptide(L)'
;MKYFYIFILIINATFAQYVPRSPYLLDPSKAIPYVDSCADFWTGVYDSTFGGFYTNVDRYGNVIVSWGTNKDLITQSRDAYGFVRAYMLTGNQNYLTMARHALDFMYAHAWDSPHDGWYHSIDRFGNPINPTDVKTAFDQHYALLGIAAYYEATRDTNDWTHLIQGYNSSENHLWDNDPQSFGYFDNGTYDWSYVSDKSFNATVDAITTNVLELYLLTGDNVYKNKLIQLADNILTHLYGSMSQQTIGFVEEYQSDWSWNNNETMTIMGHVLKSGWCLGRINQLIPDPAYVNAAEDLIADVYNNGYDHELGGPYKDFNRVTG
;
A
#
# COMPACT_ATOMS: atom_id res chain seq x y z
N MET A 1 -45.42 -42.47 37.03
CA MET A 1 -45.12 -41.17 36.53
C MET A 1 -43.61 -40.96 36.64
N LYS A 2 -42.85 -40.98 35.54
CA LYS A 2 -41.40 -40.74 35.52
C LYS A 2 -41.20 -39.30 35.14
N TYR A 3 -40.60 -38.49 36.02
CA TYR A 3 -40.20 -37.08 35.71
C TYR A 3 -38.93 -37.08 34.93
N PHE A 4 -38.98 -36.52 33.72
CA PHE A 4 -37.84 -36.28 32.87
C PHE A 4 -37.32 -34.86 33.19
N TYR A 5 -36.14 -34.74 33.81
CA TYR A 5 -35.50 -33.45 34.04
C TYR A 5 -34.66 -33.12 32.80
N ILE A 6 -35.07 -32.08 32.05
CA ILE A 6 -34.28 -31.49 30.96
C ILE A 6 -33.28 -30.52 31.58
N PHE A 7 -32.02 -30.90 31.58
CA PHE A 7 -30.91 -29.98 31.90
C PHE A 7 -30.65 -29.10 30.68
N ILE A 8 -31.03 -27.82 30.71
CA ILE A 8 -30.64 -26.82 29.74
C ILE A 8 -29.23 -26.33 30.13
N LEU A 9 -28.21 -26.80 29.43
CA LEU A 9 -26.85 -26.23 29.51
C LEU A 9 -26.89 -24.87 28.81
N ILE A 10 -26.92 -23.78 29.57
CA ILE A 10 -26.68 -22.42 29.04
C ILE A 10 -25.18 -22.30 28.88
N ILE A 11 -24.67 -22.48 27.64
CA ILE A 11 -23.31 -22.14 27.28
C ILE A 11 -23.27 -20.62 27.21
N ASN A 12 -22.76 -19.97 28.24
CA ASN A 12 -22.36 -18.59 28.19
C ASN A 12 -21.08 -18.50 27.31
N ALA A 13 -21.24 -18.33 26.01
CA ALA A 13 -20.17 -17.88 25.17
C ALA A 13 -19.86 -16.42 25.56
N THR A 14 -18.94 -16.23 26.48
CA THR A 14 -18.32 -14.93 26.71
C THR A 14 -17.45 -14.66 25.49
N PHE A 15 -18.01 -14.01 24.48
CA PHE A 15 -17.18 -13.31 23.50
C PHE A 15 -16.35 -12.31 24.30
N ALA A 16 -15.03 -12.49 24.31
CA ALA A 16 -14.13 -11.50 24.84
C ALA A 16 -14.37 -10.22 24.03
N GLN A 17 -15.13 -9.30 24.58
CA GLN A 17 -15.42 -8.05 23.92
C GLN A 17 -14.12 -7.25 23.91
N TYR A 18 -13.50 -7.12 22.73
CA TYR A 18 -12.33 -6.29 22.56
C TYR A 18 -12.68 -4.85 22.96
N VAL A 19 -12.01 -4.34 24.01
CA VAL A 19 -12.18 -2.97 24.43
C VAL A 19 -11.04 -2.14 23.82
N PRO A 20 -11.31 -1.24 22.87
CA PRO A 20 -10.30 -0.39 22.30
C PRO A 20 -9.63 0.44 23.40
N ARG A 21 -8.29 0.45 23.44
CA ARG A 21 -7.52 1.26 24.40
C ARG A 21 -7.07 2.58 23.82
N SER A 22 -6.95 2.66 22.49
CA SER A 22 -6.53 3.89 21.81
C SER A 22 -7.64 4.94 21.90
N PRO A 23 -7.32 6.19 22.33
CA PRO A 23 -8.30 7.29 22.33
C PRO A 23 -8.80 7.63 20.92
N TYR A 24 -8.03 7.34 19.87
CA TYR A 24 -8.42 7.54 18.49
C TYR A 24 -9.42 6.50 18.00
N LEU A 25 -9.38 5.28 18.52
CA LEU A 25 -10.39 4.23 18.22
C LEU A 25 -11.69 4.49 18.98
N LEU A 26 -11.61 5.07 20.17
CA LEU A 26 -12.78 5.43 20.98
C LEU A 26 -13.49 6.67 20.45
N ASP A 27 -12.72 7.61 19.90
CA ASP A 27 -13.20 8.86 19.35
C ASP A 27 -12.38 9.23 18.10
N PRO A 28 -12.76 8.72 16.90
CA PRO A 28 -12.05 8.98 15.66
C PRO A 28 -11.94 10.46 15.30
N SER A 29 -12.80 11.33 15.83
CA SER A 29 -12.72 12.76 15.58
C SER A 29 -11.42 13.39 16.09
N LYS A 30 -10.74 12.77 17.05
CA LYS A 30 -9.42 13.18 17.55
C LYS A 30 -8.31 13.06 16.51
N ALA A 31 -8.49 12.23 15.47
CA ALA A 31 -7.53 12.12 14.38
C ALA A 31 -7.61 13.33 13.42
N ILE A 32 -8.74 14.02 13.34
CA ILE A 32 -8.96 15.14 12.39
C ILE A 32 -7.91 16.25 12.55
N PRO A 33 -7.66 16.83 13.74
CA PRO A 33 -6.66 17.88 13.90
C PRO A 33 -5.24 17.45 13.52
N TYR A 34 -4.92 16.18 13.73
CA TYR A 34 -3.62 15.63 13.34
C TYR A 34 -3.49 15.55 11.82
N VAL A 35 -4.50 15.02 11.13
CA VAL A 35 -4.52 14.92 9.66
C VAL A 35 -4.51 16.31 9.03
N ASP A 36 -5.29 17.24 9.57
CA ASP A 36 -5.34 18.65 9.14
C ASP A 36 -3.94 19.30 9.25
N SER A 37 -3.28 19.15 10.39
CA SER A 37 -1.91 19.66 10.61
C SER A 37 -0.87 19.04 9.66
N CYS A 38 -0.99 17.75 9.34
CA CYS A 38 -0.13 17.10 8.37
C CYS A 38 -0.35 17.66 6.96
N ALA A 39 -1.61 17.85 6.55
CA ALA A 39 -1.94 18.41 5.24
C ALA A 39 -1.47 19.88 5.11
N ASP A 40 -1.65 20.69 6.15
CA ASP A 40 -1.15 22.07 6.20
C ASP A 40 0.36 22.14 6.01
N PHE A 41 1.12 21.24 6.66
CA PHE A 41 2.57 21.14 6.47
C PHE A 41 2.93 20.96 4.99
N TRP A 42 2.32 19.97 4.33
CA TRP A 42 2.63 19.68 2.93
C TRP A 42 2.14 20.76 1.95
N THR A 43 1.11 21.52 2.29
CA THR A 43 0.69 22.69 1.49
C THR A 43 1.86 23.69 1.30
N GLY A 44 2.72 23.85 2.31
CA GLY A 44 3.91 24.71 2.24
C GLY A 44 5.05 24.19 1.36
N VAL A 45 5.01 22.92 0.94
CA VAL A 45 6.06 22.27 0.14
C VAL A 45 5.81 22.36 -1.37
N TYR A 46 4.66 22.90 -1.78
CA TYR A 46 4.28 23.05 -3.19
C TYR A 46 5.20 24.01 -3.95
N ASP A 47 5.68 23.59 -5.12
CA ASP A 47 6.42 24.47 -6.04
C ASP A 47 5.46 25.27 -6.92
N SER A 48 5.12 26.48 -6.51
CA SER A 48 4.19 27.35 -7.24
C SER A 48 4.70 27.83 -8.62
N THR A 49 5.99 27.61 -8.93
CA THR A 49 6.60 28.03 -10.20
C THR A 49 6.51 26.93 -11.26
N PHE A 50 6.80 25.68 -10.87
CA PHE A 50 6.89 24.56 -11.80
C PHE A 50 5.89 23.45 -11.50
N GLY A 51 5.00 23.63 -10.51
CA GLY A 51 4.02 22.63 -10.09
C GLY A 51 4.64 21.47 -9.30
N GLY A 52 3.77 20.61 -8.72
CA GLY A 52 4.19 19.47 -7.93
C GLY A 52 4.84 19.82 -6.59
N PHE A 53 5.24 18.80 -5.85
CA PHE A 53 5.78 18.91 -4.50
C PHE A 53 7.22 18.42 -4.46
N TYR A 54 8.07 19.14 -3.70
CA TYR A 54 9.46 18.73 -3.51
C TYR A 54 9.55 17.46 -2.65
N THR A 55 10.40 16.50 -3.04
CA THR A 55 10.61 15.27 -2.28
C THR A 55 11.50 15.49 -1.05
N ASN A 56 12.55 16.29 -1.18
CA ASN A 56 13.57 16.47 -0.15
C ASN A 56 13.30 17.71 0.69
N VAL A 57 12.60 17.54 1.81
CA VAL A 57 12.28 18.61 2.75
C VAL A 57 12.69 18.24 4.18
N ASP A 58 13.03 19.27 4.96
CA ASP A 58 13.28 19.09 6.38
C ASP A 58 11.96 19.04 7.19
N ARG A 59 12.07 18.80 8.50
CA ARG A 59 10.91 18.73 9.40
C ARG A 59 10.12 20.05 9.53
N TYR A 60 10.58 21.13 8.94
CA TYR A 60 9.92 22.44 8.91
C TYR A 60 9.33 22.77 7.55
N GLY A 61 9.45 21.86 6.56
CA GLY A 61 8.98 22.06 5.19
C GLY A 61 9.96 22.82 4.29
N ASN A 62 11.20 23.10 4.75
CA ASN A 62 12.18 23.73 3.89
C ASN A 62 12.83 22.71 2.94
N VAL A 63 12.99 23.08 1.69
CA VAL A 63 13.65 22.24 0.68
C VAL A 63 15.13 22.04 1.02
N ILE A 64 15.57 20.79 1.12
CA ILE A 64 16.97 20.44 1.36
C ILE A 64 17.70 20.38 0.00
N VAL A 65 18.10 21.53 -0.51
CA VAL A 65 18.71 21.67 -1.85
C VAL A 65 19.93 20.77 -2.05
N SER A 66 20.70 20.49 -0.98
CA SER A 66 21.87 19.60 -1.03
C SER A 66 21.51 18.12 -1.28
N TRP A 67 20.25 17.71 -1.06
CA TRP A 67 19.74 16.38 -1.35
C TRP A 67 19.04 16.30 -2.72
N GLY A 68 18.87 17.44 -3.38
CA GLY A 68 18.22 17.57 -4.67
C GLY A 68 16.88 18.29 -4.58
N THR A 69 16.46 18.83 -5.72
CA THR A 69 15.14 19.49 -5.89
C THR A 69 14.20 18.66 -6.76
N ASN A 70 14.43 17.36 -6.83
CA ASN A 70 13.60 16.41 -7.55
C ASN A 70 12.20 16.28 -6.93
N LYS A 71 11.30 15.78 -7.76
CA LYS A 71 9.89 15.55 -7.47
C LYS A 71 9.60 14.09 -7.83
N ASP A 72 9.80 13.19 -6.85
CA ASP A 72 9.62 11.77 -7.09
C ASP A 72 8.14 11.42 -7.25
N LEU A 73 7.86 10.49 -8.12
CA LEU A 73 6.53 9.97 -8.43
C LEU A 73 5.73 9.63 -7.17
N ILE A 74 6.38 8.87 -6.26
CA ILE A 74 5.74 8.41 -5.02
C ILE A 74 5.38 9.57 -4.10
N THR A 75 6.20 10.61 -4.03
CA THR A 75 5.89 11.82 -3.27
C THR A 75 4.62 12.47 -3.80
N GLN A 76 4.51 12.70 -5.11
CA GLN A 76 3.35 13.32 -5.72
C GLN A 76 2.08 12.50 -5.44
N SER A 77 2.13 11.20 -5.65
CA SER A 77 0.96 10.33 -5.45
C SER A 77 0.54 10.23 -3.98
N ARG A 78 1.50 10.12 -3.05
CA ARG A 78 1.21 10.11 -1.60
C ARG A 78 0.68 11.44 -1.09
N ASP A 79 1.20 12.56 -1.59
CA ASP A 79 0.69 13.89 -1.26
C ASP A 79 -0.75 14.06 -1.78
N ALA A 80 -1.03 13.66 -3.03
CA ALA A 80 -2.39 13.65 -3.56
C ALA A 80 -3.33 12.81 -2.68
N TYR A 81 -2.92 11.60 -2.30
CA TYR A 81 -3.69 10.73 -1.39
C TYR A 81 -3.94 11.41 -0.04
N GLY A 82 -2.88 11.92 0.59
CA GLY A 82 -2.97 12.57 1.91
C GLY A 82 -3.90 13.77 1.91
N PHE A 83 -3.79 14.64 0.90
CA PHE A 83 -4.67 15.78 0.72
C PHE A 83 -6.14 15.38 0.47
N VAL A 84 -6.38 14.35 -0.34
CA VAL A 84 -7.75 13.84 -0.55
C VAL A 84 -8.32 13.32 0.76
N ARG A 85 -7.58 12.54 1.53
CA ARG A 85 -8.07 12.04 2.84
C ARG A 85 -8.32 13.17 3.83
N ALA A 86 -7.47 14.22 3.85
CA ALA A 86 -7.70 15.43 4.64
C ALA A 86 -8.97 16.16 4.18
N TYR A 87 -9.18 16.31 2.86
CA TYR A 87 -10.42 16.88 2.31
C TYR A 87 -11.66 16.09 2.75
N MET A 88 -11.63 14.77 2.63
CA MET A 88 -12.78 13.92 3.01
C MET A 88 -13.12 14.01 4.50
N LEU A 89 -12.13 14.24 5.36
CA LEU A 89 -12.33 14.39 6.80
C LEU A 89 -12.75 15.80 7.23
N THR A 90 -12.27 16.85 6.55
CA THR A 90 -12.43 18.24 6.98
C THR A 90 -13.41 19.04 6.12
N GLY A 91 -13.64 18.64 4.87
CA GLY A 91 -14.36 19.41 3.86
C GLY A 91 -13.59 20.61 3.29
N ASN A 92 -12.30 20.77 3.63
CA ASN A 92 -11.47 21.89 3.19
C ASN A 92 -11.09 21.73 1.71
N GLN A 93 -11.69 22.53 0.84
CA GLN A 93 -11.49 22.50 -0.62
C GLN A 93 -10.06 22.81 -1.05
N ASN A 94 -9.27 23.51 -0.23
CA ASN A 94 -7.88 23.79 -0.53
C ASN A 94 -7.06 22.49 -0.65
N TYR A 95 -7.34 21.49 0.20
CA TYR A 95 -6.66 20.19 0.11
C TYR A 95 -6.95 19.46 -1.19
N LEU A 96 -8.20 19.53 -1.67
CA LEU A 96 -8.54 18.96 -2.98
C LEU A 96 -7.81 19.68 -4.13
N THR A 97 -7.62 21.00 -4.02
CA THR A 97 -6.81 21.78 -4.96
C THR A 97 -5.33 21.36 -4.91
N MET A 98 -4.76 21.16 -3.72
CA MET A 98 -3.38 20.67 -3.58
C MET A 98 -3.20 19.27 -4.16
N ALA A 99 -4.16 18.36 -3.90
CA ALA A 99 -4.16 17.04 -4.54
C ALA A 99 -4.14 17.13 -6.06
N ARG A 100 -4.96 18.03 -6.66
CA ARG A 100 -4.98 18.26 -8.10
C ARG A 100 -3.62 18.71 -8.63
N HIS A 101 -2.94 19.61 -7.93
CA HIS A 101 -1.60 20.07 -8.33
C HIS A 101 -0.57 18.95 -8.38
N ALA A 102 -0.62 18.00 -7.45
CA ALA A 102 0.25 16.81 -7.47
C ALA A 102 -0.04 15.93 -8.69
N LEU A 103 -1.33 15.64 -8.95
CA LEU A 103 -1.74 14.79 -10.08
C LEU A 103 -1.46 15.44 -11.44
N ASP A 104 -1.70 16.75 -11.58
CA ASP A 104 -1.43 17.48 -12.82
C ASP A 104 0.08 17.42 -13.17
N PHE A 105 0.95 17.52 -12.15
CA PHE A 105 2.39 17.37 -12.35
C PHE A 105 2.74 15.93 -12.79
N MET A 106 2.14 14.92 -12.17
CA MET A 106 2.34 13.51 -12.56
C MET A 106 1.92 13.26 -14.00
N TYR A 107 0.73 13.73 -14.40
CA TYR A 107 0.20 13.50 -15.74
C TYR A 107 1.00 14.21 -16.81
N ALA A 108 1.52 15.42 -16.51
CA ALA A 108 2.31 16.18 -17.47
C ALA A 108 3.72 15.65 -17.65
N HIS A 109 4.32 15.03 -16.61
CA HIS A 109 5.77 14.84 -16.57
C HIS A 109 6.23 13.41 -16.24
N ALA A 110 5.42 12.61 -15.52
CA ALA A 110 5.87 11.33 -15.00
C ALA A 110 5.48 10.11 -15.86
N TRP A 111 4.61 10.27 -16.86
CA TRP A 111 4.19 9.17 -17.72
C TRP A 111 5.15 8.99 -18.90
N ASP A 112 5.74 7.80 -19.01
CA ASP A 112 6.58 7.38 -20.14
C ASP A 112 5.71 6.86 -21.30
N SER A 113 5.21 7.77 -22.14
CA SER A 113 4.32 7.42 -23.25
C SER A 113 4.94 6.46 -24.28
N PRO A 114 6.25 6.51 -24.62
CA PRO A 114 6.87 5.53 -25.49
C PRO A 114 6.88 4.09 -24.99
N HIS A 115 6.95 3.89 -23.66
CA HIS A 115 7.12 2.57 -23.07
C HIS A 115 6.01 2.19 -22.09
N ASP A 116 4.93 2.98 -22.00
CA ASP A 116 3.71 2.66 -21.23
C ASP A 116 4.00 2.34 -19.75
N GLY A 117 4.38 3.35 -18.99
CA GLY A 117 4.67 3.22 -17.55
C GLY A 117 5.08 4.54 -16.90
N TRP A 118 5.34 4.54 -15.61
CA TRP A 118 5.72 5.72 -14.86
C TRP A 118 7.23 5.79 -14.64
N TYR A 119 7.81 7.00 -14.81
CA TYR A 119 9.17 7.30 -14.36
C TYR A 119 9.21 7.43 -12.84
N HIS A 120 10.29 6.94 -12.22
CA HIS A 120 10.49 7.03 -10.77
C HIS A 120 10.68 8.47 -10.27
N SER A 121 11.53 9.25 -10.94
CA SER A 121 11.95 10.58 -10.47
C SER A 121 11.97 11.60 -11.59
N ILE A 122 11.50 12.79 -11.28
CA ILE A 122 11.37 13.93 -12.19
C ILE A 122 12.17 15.09 -11.61
N ASP A 123 12.91 15.83 -12.44
CA ASP A 123 13.58 17.02 -11.97
C ASP A 123 12.58 18.16 -11.67
N ARG A 124 13.06 19.23 -11.07
CA ARG A 124 12.20 20.38 -10.73
C ARG A 124 11.44 20.93 -11.94
N PHE A 125 12.01 20.82 -13.14
CA PHE A 125 11.52 21.43 -14.38
C PHE A 125 10.57 20.52 -15.18
N GLY A 126 10.37 19.29 -14.73
CA GLY A 126 9.47 18.33 -15.38
C GLY A 126 10.18 17.33 -16.31
N ASN A 127 11.50 17.22 -16.27
CA ASN A 127 12.22 16.23 -17.08
C ASN A 127 12.47 14.95 -16.25
N PRO A 128 12.28 13.76 -16.83
CA PRO A 128 12.64 12.51 -16.16
C PRO A 128 14.14 12.46 -15.80
N ILE A 129 14.44 12.06 -14.58
CA ILE A 129 15.79 11.74 -14.14
C ILE A 129 16.02 10.25 -14.43
N ASN A 130 17.11 9.93 -15.14
CA ASN A 130 17.43 8.55 -15.57
C ASN A 130 16.25 7.86 -16.29
N PRO A 131 15.84 8.33 -17.48
CA PRO A 131 14.66 7.81 -18.19
C PRO A 131 14.79 6.34 -18.64
N THR A 132 15.97 5.74 -18.53
CA THR A 132 16.25 4.33 -18.82
C THR A 132 16.47 3.50 -17.56
N ASP A 133 16.05 4.01 -16.40
CA ASP A 133 16.12 3.28 -15.14
C ASP A 133 15.06 2.18 -15.06
N VAL A 134 15.25 1.26 -14.14
CA VAL A 134 14.30 0.16 -13.84
C VAL A 134 12.94 0.75 -13.46
N LYS A 135 11.87 0.17 -13.99
CA LYS A 135 10.50 0.41 -13.55
C LYS A 135 10.10 -0.66 -12.55
N THR A 136 9.95 -0.28 -11.29
CA THR A 136 9.57 -1.21 -10.22
C THR A 136 8.05 -1.33 -10.09
N ALA A 137 7.56 -2.50 -9.70
CA ALA A 137 6.15 -2.67 -9.33
C ALA A 137 5.74 -1.68 -8.24
N PHE A 138 6.63 -1.40 -7.29
CA PHE A 138 6.43 -0.42 -6.24
C PHE A 138 6.05 0.97 -6.80
N ASP A 139 6.83 1.50 -7.73
CA ASP A 139 6.54 2.80 -8.35
C ASP A 139 5.24 2.77 -9.15
N GLN A 140 5.06 1.73 -9.98
CA GLN A 140 3.89 1.61 -10.85
C GLN A 140 2.58 1.55 -10.04
N HIS A 141 2.56 0.77 -8.96
CA HIS A 141 1.40 0.67 -8.09
C HIS A 141 1.18 1.92 -7.25
N TYR A 142 2.24 2.51 -6.67
CA TYR A 142 2.11 3.73 -5.88
C TYR A 142 1.68 4.95 -6.69
N ALA A 143 2.00 5.02 -7.99
CA ALA A 143 1.49 6.07 -8.86
C ALA A 143 -0.05 6.14 -8.83
N LEU A 144 -0.72 5.01 -8.69
CA LEU A 144 -2.17 4.90 -8.74
C LEU A 144 -2.87 5.29 -7.44
N LEU A 145 -2.16 5.32 -6.31
CA LEU A 145 -2.72 5.59 -4.98
C LEU A 145 -3.45 6.94 -4.91
N GLY A 146 -2.76 8.02 -5.32
CA GLY A 146 -3.32 9.36 -5.32
C GLY A 146 -4.43 9.54 -6.35
N ILE A 147 -4.27 8.91 -7.52
CA ILE A 147 -5.26 8.95 -8.61
C ILE A 147 -6.56 8.27 -8.18
N ALA A 148 -6.48 7.08 -7.60
CA ALA A 148 -7.63 6.33 -7.10
C ALA A 148 -8.38 7.12 -6.01
N ALA A 149 -7.67 7.70 -5.04
CA ALA A 149 -8.25 8.51 -4.00
C ALA A 149 -8.93 9.76 -4.54
N TYR A 150 -8.31 10.44 -5.49
CA TYR A 150 -8.90 11.64 -6.10
C TYR A 150 -10.17 11.31 -6.88
N TYR A 151 -10.14 10.22 -7.66
CA TYR A 151 -11.34 9.73 -8.35
C TYR A 151 -12.44 9.31 -7.36
N GLU A 152 -12.10 8.68 -6.25
CA GLU A 152 -13.07 8.36 -5.18
C GLU A 152 -13.82 9.60 -4.71
N ALA A 153 -13.10 10.70 -4.48
CA ALA A 153 -13.67 11.93 -3.95
C ALA A 153 -14.45 12.76 -5.00
N THR A 154 -14.04 12.74 -6.26
CA THR A 154 -14.52 13.69 -7.29
C THR A 154 -15.34 13.05 -8.39
N ARG A 155 -15.11 11.78 -8.70
CA ARG A 155 -15.65 11.08 -9.88
C ARG A 155 -15.25 11.72 -11.22
N ASP A 156 -14.12 12.41 -11.26
CA ASP A 156 -13.60 13.00 -12.49
C ASP A 156 -13.17 11.90 -13.48
N THR A 157 -13.75 11.93 -14.68
CA THR A 157 -13.52 10.89 -15.70
C THR A 157 -12.11 10.93 -16.30
N ASN A 158 -11.42 12.06 -16.24
CA ASN A 158 -10.01 12.14 -16.66
C ASN A 158 -9.12 11.35 -15.71
N ASP A 159 -9.34 11.47 -14.40
CA ASP A 159 -8.60 10.69 -13.40
C ASP A 159 -8.91 9.20 -13.51
N TRP A 160 -10.16 8.82 -13.80
CA TRP A 160 -10.50 7.44 -14.13
C TRP A 160 -9.70 6.90 -15.32
N THR A 161 -9.55 7.70 -16.38
CA THR A 161 -8.79 7.32 -17.56
C THR A 161 -7.31 7.04 -17.21
N HIS A 162 -6.68 7.91 -16.43
CA HIS A 162 -5.30 7.71 -15.98
C HIS A 162 -5.15 6.54 -15.01
N LEU A 163 -6.11 6.33 -14.11
CA LEU A 163 -6.12 5.19 -13.20
C LEU A 163 -6.15 3.86 -13.96
N ILE A 164 -7.07 3.74 -14.93
CA ILE A 164 -7.21 2.51 -15.72
C ILE A 164 -6.02 2.33 -16.68
N GLN A 165 -5.47 3.39 -17.23
CA GLN A 165 -4.26 3.33 -18.05
C GLN A 165 -3.09 2.75 -17.24
N GLY A 166 -2.82 3.28 -16.06
CA GLY A 166 -1.72 2.80 -15.22
C GLY A 166 -1.96 1.37 -14.69
N TYR A 167 -3.20 1.03 -14.31
CA TYR A 167 -3.56 -0.34 -13.93
C TYR A 167 -3.31 -1.32 -15.08
N ASN A 168 -3.79 -1.01 -16.28
CA ASN A 168 -3.59 -1.87 -17.45
C ASN A 168 -2.12 -2.01 -17.83
N SER A 169 -1.32 -0.96 -17.67
CA SER A 169 0.13 -1.03 -17.87
C SER A 169 0.76 -2.05 -16.92
N SER A 170 0.45 -1.98 -15.61
CA SER A 170 0.95 -2.98 -14.65
C SER A 170 0.49 -4.40 -14.97
N GLU A 171 -0.77 -4.58 -15.38
CA GLU A 171 -1.31 -5.89 -15.79
C GLU A 171 -0.59 -6.45 -17.05
N ASN A 172 -0.33 -5.59 -18.02
CA ASN A 172 0.25 -6.02 -19.30
C ASN A 172 1.75 -6.34 -19.19
N HIS A 173 2.47 -5.61 -18.32
CA HIS A 173 3.93 -5.68 -18.28
C HIS A 173 4.47 -6.46 -17.08
N LEU A 174 3.81 -6.38 -15.93
CA LEU A 174 4.33 -6.98 -14.69
C LEU A 174 3.58 -8.23 -14.25
N TRP A 175 2.34 -8.50 -14.73
CA TRP A 175 1.62 -9.68 -14.27
C TRP A 175 2.14 -10.95 -14.92
N ASP A 176 2.65 -11.89 -14.09
CA ASP A 176 2.99 -13.24 -14.49
C ASP A 176 1.73 -14.11 -14.58
N ASN A 177 1.45 -14.63 -15.75
CA ASN A 177 0.29 -15.48 -16.00
C ASN A 177 0.58 -16.99 -15.86
N ASP A 178 1.80 -17.38 -15.50
CA ASP A 178 2.10 -18.80 -15.26
C ASP A 178 1.33 -19.30 -14.03
N PRO A 179 0.48 -20.34 -14.18
CA PRO A 179 -0.30 -20.86 -13.06
C PRO A 179 0.51 -21.36 -11.87
N GLN A 180 1.80 -21.64 -12.05
CA GLN A 180 2.69 -22.14 -10.99
C GLN A 180 3.41 -21.01 -10.25
N SER A 181 3.53 -19.84 -10.87
CA SER A 181 4.27 -18.71 -10.35
C SER A 181 3.52 -17.38 -10.48
N PHE A 182 2.22 -17.37 -10.69
CA PHE A 182 1.44 -16.15 -10.91
C PHE A 182 1.69 -15.08 -9.82
N GLY A 183 1.58 -13.83 -10.22
CA GLY A 183 1.83 -12.66 -9.36
C GLY A 183 2.55 -11.55 -10.13
N TYR A 184 2.65 -10.36 -9.56
CA TYR A 184 3.42 -9.30 -10.21
C TYR A 184 4.92 -9.54 -10.06
N PHE A 185 5.65 -9.38 -11.16
CA PHE A 185 7.10 -9.19 -11.12
C PHE A 185 7.44 -7.88 -10.41
N ASP A 186 8.54 -7.88 -9.66
CA ASP A 186 8.97 -6.73 -8.89
C ASP A 186 9.67 -5.66 -9.74
N ASN A 187 10.41 -6.11 -10.75
CA ASN A 187 11.26 -5.25 -11.56
C ASN A 187 11.03 -5.46 -13.06
N GLY A 188 11.02 -4.36 -13.82
CA GLY A 188 11.05 -4.35 -15.26
C GLY A 188 12.10 -3.39 -15.80
N THR A 189 12.73 -3.72 -16.95
CA THR A 189 13.53 -2.76 -17.68
C THR A 189 12.67 -1.57 -18.12
N TYR A 190 13.29 -0.43 -18.40
CA TYR A 190 12.57 0.79 -18.80
C TYR A 190 11.62 0.61 -19.98
N ASP A 191 11.93 -0.34 -20.88
CA ASP A 191 11.19 -0.68 -22.10
C ASP A 191 10.39 -1.99 -22.00
N TRP A 192 10.35 -2.59 -20.80
CA TRP A 192 9.71 -3.85 -20.50
C TRP A 192 10.22 -5.08 -21.27
N SER A 193 11.40 -4.98 -21.89
CA SER A 193 11.99 -6.12 -22.61
C SER A 193 12.38 -7.29 -21.70
N TYR A 194 12.51 -7.03 -20.39
CA TYR A 194 12.77 -8.05 -19.38
C TYR A 194 12.08 -7.66 -18.06
N VAL A 195 11.52 -8.65 -17.38
CA VAL A 195 10.92 -8.53 -16.05
C VAL A 195 11.44 -9.64 -15.15
N SER A 196 11.55 -9.39 -13.85
CA SER A 196 12.10 -10.37 -12.91
C SER A 196 11.66 -10.15 -11.48
N ASP A 197 11.95 -11.17 -10.66
CA ASP A 197 11.78 -11.21 -9.24
C ASP A 197 10.32 -11.05 -8.78
N LYS A 198 10.07 -11.35 -7.54
CA LYS A 198 8.79 -11.13 -6.87
C LYS A 198 9.05 -10.66 -5.45
N SER A 199 8.11 -9.92 -4.88
CA SER A 199 8.33 -9.31 -3.58
C SER A 199 7.04 -9.06 -2.81
N PHE A 200 7.23 -8.72 -1.53
CA PHE A 200 6.19 -8.10 -0.73
C PHE A 200 5.60 -6.86 -1.44
N ASN A 201 6.47 -5.97 -1.93
CA ASN A 201 6.04 -4.72 -2.56
C ASN A 201 5.18 -4.97 -3.80
N ALA A 202 5.62 -5.84 -4.70
CA ALA A 202 4.85 -6.18 -5.90
C ALA A 202 3.47 -6.77 -5.56
N THR A 203 3.34 -7.50 -4.45
CA THR A 203 2.09 -8.17 -4.05
C THR A 203 1.18 -7.28 -3.21
N VAL A 204 1.69 -6.76 -2.09
CA VAL A 204 0.87 -6.09 -1.07
C VAL A 204 0.59 -4.63 -1.44
N ASP A 205 1.54 -3.97 -2.11
CA ASP A 205 1.33 -2.60 -2.55
C ASP A 205 0.27 -2.52 -3.65
N ALA A 206 0.18 -3.49 -4.56
CA ALA A 206 -0.91 -3.57 -5.53
C ALA A 206 -2.29 -3.56 -4.86
N ILE A 207 -2.45 -4.29 -3.74
CA ILE A 207 -3.71 -4.32 -2.99
C ILE A 207 -4.01 -2.93 -2.43
N THR A 208 -3.04 -2.34 -1.72
CA THR A 208 -3.27 -1.14 -0.90
C THR A 208 -3.32 0.16 -1.69
N THR A 209 -2.79 0.19 -2.90
CA THR A 209 -2.70 1.40 -3.72
C THR A 209 -3.78 1.51 -4.78
N ASN A 210 -4.27 0.37 -5.31
CA ASN A 210 -5.21 0.43 -6.44
C ASN A 210 -6.24 -0.72 -6.49
N VAL A 211 -5.88 -1.99 -6.37
CA VAL A 211 -6.82 -3.10 -6.68
C VAL A 211 -7.99 -3.15 -5.71
N LEU A 212 -7.75 -2.92 -4.40
CA LEU A 212 -8.81 -2.86 -3.40
C LEU A 212 -9.77 -1.69 -3.68
N GLU A 213 -9.21 -0.52 -3.99
CA GLU A 213 -10.00 0.68 -4.30
C GLU A 213 -10.80 0.50 -5.58
N LEU A 214 -10.21 -0.05 -6.64
CA LEU A 214 -10.91 -0.37 -7.89
C LEU A 214 -12.09 -1.32 -7.65
N TYR A 215 -11.94 -2.33 -6.80
CA TYR A 215 -13.05 -3.20 -6.45
C TYR A 215 -14.13 -2.46 -5.65
N LEU A 216 -13.76 -1.63 -4.68
CA LEU A 216 -14.72 -0.84 -3.90
C LEU A 216 -15.48 0.19 -4.75
N LEU A 217 -14.82 0.78 -5.74
CA LEU A 217 -15.40 1.77 -6.63
C LEU A 217 -16.36 1.18 -7.66
N THR A 218 -16.10 -0.04 -8.13
CA THR A 218 -16.79 -0.63 -9.29
C THR A 218 -17.64 -1.85 -8.97
N GLY A 219 -17.26 -2.64 -7.97
CA GLY A 219 -17.83 -3.96 -7.72
C GLY A 219 -17.50 -5.00 -8.79
N ASP A 220 -16.56 -4.72 -9.71
CA ASP A 220 -16.25 -5.59 -10.83
C ASP A 220 -15.49 -6.85 -10.37
N ASN A 221 -15.93 -8.00 -10.89
CA ASN A 221 -15.31 -9.29 -10.59
C ASN A 221 -13.85 -9.41 -11.10
N VAL A 222 -13.42 -8.60 -12.05
CA VAL A 222 -12.02 -8.56 -12.49
C VAL A 222 -11.13 -8.20 -11.31
N TYR A 223 -11.44 -7.11 -10.61
CA TYR A 223 -10.66 -6.66 -9.43
C TYR A 223 -10.87 -7.59 -8.22
N LYS A 224 -12.08 -8.14 -8.05
CA LYS A 224 -12.34 -9.16 -7.02
C LYS A 224 -11.42 -10.37 -7.19
N ASN A 225 -11.34 -10.91 -8.41
CA ASN A 225 -10.50 -12.07 -8.70
C ASN A 225 -9.02 -11.74 -8.51
N LYS A 226 -8.59 -10.53 -8.88
CA LYS A 226 -7.23 -10.06 -8.64
C LYS A 226 -6.91 -9.99 -7.14
N LEU A 227 -7.83 -9.49 -6.30
CA LEU A 227 -7.66 -9.50 -4.84
C LEU A 227 -7.52 -10.91 -4.28
N ILE A 228 -8.28 -11.88 -4.78
CA ILE A 228 -8.14 -13.29 -4.38
C ILE A 228 -6.76 -13.82 -4.75
N GLN A 229 -6.30 -13.60 -5.99
CA GLN A 229 -4.97 -14.04 -6.43
C GLN A 229 -3.83 -13.42 -5.59
N LEU A 230 -3.94 -12.14 -5.26
CA LEU A 230 -2.95 -11.46 -4.42
C LEU A 230 -3.01 -11.95 -2.96
N ALA A 231 -4.21 -12.23 -2.43
CA ALA A 231 -4.36 -12.84 -1.11
C ALA A 231 -3.77 -14.27 -1.08
N ASP A 232 -3.96 -15.06 -2.14
CA ASP A 232 -3.36 -16.39 -2.27
C ASP A 232 -1.82 -16.30 -2.27
N ASN A 233 -1.25 -15.29 -2.92
CA ASN A 233 0.20 -15.05 -2.88
C ASN A 233 0.67 -14.67 -1.46
N ILE A 234 -0.08 -13.84 -0.74
CA ILE A 234 0.24 -13.55 0.67
C ILE A 234 0.20 -14.83 1.50
N LEU A 235 -0.86 -15.64 1.39
CA LEU A 235 -1.00 -16.89 2.14
C LEU A 235 0.10 -17.89 1.82
N THR A 236 0.38 -18.08 0.54
CA THR A 236 1.29 -19.15 0.07
C THR A 236 2.75 -18.78 0.28
N HIS A 237 3.13 -17.54 -0.03
CA HIS A 237 4.53 -17.16 -0.07
C HIS A 237 4.94 -16.35 1.16
N LEU A 238 4.29 -15.22 1.45
CA LEU A 238 4.68 -14.39 2.59
C LEU A 238 4.38 -15.11 3.91
N TYR A 239 3.12 -15.31 4.23
CA TYR A 239 2.71 -16.02 5.45
C TYR A 239 3.25 -17.46 5.49
N GLY A 240 3.20 -18.17 4.36
CA GLY A 240 3.72 -19.54 4.25
C GLY A 240 5.20 -19.68 4.59
N SER A 241 6.00 -18.63 4.44
CA SER A 241 7.42 -18.66 4.80
C SER A 241 7.70 -18.48 6.30
N MET A 242 6.76 -17.89 7.07
CA MET A 242 6.95 -17.54 8.49
C MET A 242 7.41 -18.70 9.35
N SER A 243 6.87 -19.90 9.16
CA SER A 243 7.19 -21.06 9.98
C SER A 243 8.66 -21.49 9.91
N GLN A 244 9.41 -20.96 8.97
CA GLN A 244 10.82 -21.23 8.75
C GLN A 244 11.72 -20.03 9.07
N GLN A 245 11.13 -18.95 9.62
CA GLN A 245 11.83 -17.74 10.05
C GLN A 245 11.82 -17.64 11.58
N THR A 246 12.76 -16.89 12.13
CA THR A 246 12.79 -16.55 13.56
C THR A 246 11.74 -15.47 13.88
N ILE A 247 11.53 -14.55 12.93
CA ILE A 247 10.54 -13.47 13.02
C ILE A 247 10.14 -13.03 11.59
N GLY A 248 8.89 -12.64 11.41
CA GLY A 248 8.37 -12.14 10.16
C GLY A 248 8.36 -13.18 9.04
N PHE A 249 8.57 -12.74 7.81
CA PHE A 249 8.53 -13.57 6.61
C PHE A 249 9.62 -13.21 5.61
N VAL A 250 9.74 -14.00 4.55
CA VAL A 250 10.59 -13.68 3.39
C VAL A 250 9.92 -12.55 2.59
N GLU A 251 10.66 -11.49 2.28
CA GLU A 251 10.12 -10.32 1.55
C GLU A 251 10.48 -10.32 0.07
N GLU A 252 11.58 -10.97 -0.31
CA GLU A 252 12.11 -11.00 -1.67
C GLU A 252 12.29 -12.42 -2.21
N TYR A 253 11.91 -12.61 -3.46
CA TYR A 253 11.88 -13.89 -4.14
C TYR A 253 12.44 -13.76 -5.55
N GLN A 254 12.92 -14.89 -6.09
CA GLN A 254 13.15 -15.04 -7.53
C GLN A 254 11.81 -15.07 -8.29
N SER A 255 11.87 -15.00 -9.61
CA SER A 255 10.68 -14.99 -10.47
C SER A 255 9.72 -16.19 -10.31
N ASP A 256 10.24 -17.32 -9.81
CA ASP A 256 9.49 -18.57 -9.56
C ASP A 256 9.03 -18.74 -8.10
N TRP A 257 9.07 -17.67 -7.31
CA TRP A 257 8.81 -17.66 -5.86
C TRP A 257 9.81 -18.44 -5.01
N SER A 258 10.93 -18.89 -5.53
CA SER A 258 12.03 -19.36 -4.67
C SER A 258 12.64 -18.20 -3.90
N TRP A 259 13.08 -18.44 -2.66
CA TRP A 259 13.53 -17.37 -1.76
C TRP A 259 14.83 -16.72 -2.23
N ASN A 260 14.88 -15.39 -2.20
CA ASN A 260 16.14 -14.67 -2.28
C ASN A 260 16.87 -14.75 -0.94
N ASN A 261 17.77 -15.72 -0.81
CA ASN A 261 18.51 -15.97 0.44
C ASN A 261 19.61 -14.92 0.72
N ASN A 262 19.87 -14.02 -0.22
CA ASN A 262 20.78 -12.89 0.01
C ASN A 262 20.10 -11.75 0.78
N GLU A 263 18.76 -11.68 0.72
CA GLU A 263 17.98 -10.74 1.51
C GLU A 263 17.43 -11.43 2.76
N THR A 264 17.83 -10.93 3.92
CA THR A 264 17.44 -11.50 5.22
C THR A 264 16.67 -10.53 6.10
N MET A 265 16.36 -9.35 5.60
CA MET A 265 15.57 -8.36 6.32
C MET A 265 14.08 -8.70 6.27
N THR A 266 13.38 -8.46 7.37
CA THR A 266 11.92 -8.43 7.44
C THR A 266 11.50 -7.15 8.15
N ILE A 267 10.52 -6.45 7.59
CA ILE A 267 10.05 -5.16 8.07
C ILE A 267 8.74 -5.35 8.83
N MET A 268 8.70 -5.01 10.11
CA MET A 268 7.52 -5.23 10.95
C MET A 268 6.27 -4.53 10.43
N GLY A 269 6.44 -3.35 9.83
CA GLY A 269 5.35 -2.66 9.13
C GLY A 269 4.79 -3.45 7.93
N HIS A 270 5.62 -4.20 7.22
CA HIS A 270 5.20 -5.06 6.10
C HIS A 270 4.41 -6.28 6.60
N VAL A 271 4.84 -6.88 7.70
CA VAL A 271 4.11 -7.99 8.33
C VAL A 271 2.71 -7.53 8.77
N LEU A 272 2.61 -6.38 9.46
CA LEU A 272 1.33 -5.78 9.86
C LEU A 272 0.46 -5.41 8.66
N LYS A 273 1.06 -4.86 7.59
CA LYS A 273 0.35 -4.46 6.37
C LYS A 273 -0.25 -5.66 5.65
N SER A 274 0.47 -6.79 5.60
CA SER A 274 -0.04 -8.06 5.04
C SER A 274 -1.25 -8.57 5.83
N GLY A 275 -1.17 -8.57 7.16
CA GLY A 275 -2.31 -8.92 8.04
C GLY A 275 -3.51 -7.99 7.83
N TRP A 276 -3.27 -6.68 7.71
CA TRP A 276 -4.32 -5.71 7.42
C TRP A 276 -4.99 -5.98 6.05
N CYS A 277 -4.20 -6.28 5.00
CA CYS A 277 -4.73 -6.60 3.67
C CYS A 277 -5.65 -7.82 3.71
N LEU A 278 -5.22 -8.92 4.35
CA LEU A 278 -6.04 -10.13 4.49
C LEU A 278 -7.32 -9.83 5.28
N GLY A 279 -7.25 -9.06 6.37
CA GLY A 279 -8.42 -8.64 7.14
C GLY A 279 -9.40 -7.79 6.32
N ARG A 280 -8.91 -6.88 5.50
CA ARG A 280 -9.76 -6.05 4.61
C ARG A 280 -10.38 -6.88 3.48
N ILE A 281 -9.62 -7.78 2.87
CA ILE A 281 -10.15 -8.67 1.83
C ILE A 281 -11.22 -9.59 2.45
N ASN A 282 -10.99 -10.14 3.64
CA ASN A 282 -11.98 -10.98 4.35
C ASN A 282 -13.32 -10.27 4.59
N GLN A 283 -13.33 -8.95 4.85
CA GLN A 283 -14.58 -8.20 5.00
C GLN A 283 -15.44 -8.17 3.73
N LEU A 284 -14.80 -8.28 2.56
CA LEU A 284 -15.45 -8.22 1.25
C LEU A 284 -15.66 -9.62 0.66
N ILE A 285 -14.74 -10.51 0.92
CA ILE A 285 -14.65 -11.88 0.39
C ILE A 285 -14.29 -12.80 1.57
N PRO A 286 -15.28 -13.24 2.38
CA PRO A 286 -15.01 -14.00 3.59
C PRO A 286 -14.29 -15.33 3.31
N ASP A 287 -13.13 -15.53 3.96
CA ASP A 287 -12.39 -16.79 4.01
C ASP A 287 -11.71 -16.95 5.37
N PRO A 288 -11.97 -18.05 6.11
CA PRO A 288 -11.30 -18.29 7.40
C PRO A 288 -9.78 -18.30 7.35
N ALA A 289 -9.17 -18.69 6.20
CA ALA A 289 -7.72 -18.68 6.03
C ALA A 289 -7.15 -17.26 6.13
N TYR A 290 -7.87 -16.27 5.61
CA TYR A 290 -7.44 -14.86 5.67
C TYR A 290 -7.42 -14.35 7.13
N VAL A 291 -8.43 -14.69 7.91
CA VAL A 291 -8.50 -14.28 9.33
C VAL A 291 -7.37 -14.91 10.13
N ASN A 292 -7.20 -16.24 10.02
CA ASN A 292 -6.18 -16.96 10.75
C ASN A 292 -4.78 -16.43 10.44
N ALA A 293 -4.45 -16.24 9.15
CA ALA A 293 -3.15 -15.70 8.76
C ALA A 293 -2.97 -14.25 9.23
N ALA A 294 -4.02 -13.42 9.17
CA ALA A 294 -3.95 -12.04 9.67
C ALA A 294 -3.69 -12.00 11.18
N GLU A 295 -4.34 -12.86 11.96
CA GLU A 295 -4.12 -12.96 13.41
C GLU A 295 -2.69 -13.42 13.73
N ASP A 296 -2.16 -14.42 13.03
CA ASP A 296 -0.80 -14.92 13.23
C ASP A 296 0.26 -13.87 12.87
N LEU A 297 0.09 -13.16 11.74
CA LEU A 297 0.98 -12.07 11.32
C LEU A 297 1.02 -10.94 12.35
N ILE A 298 -0.14 -10.52 12.86
CA ILE A 298 -0.23 -9.48 13.89
C ILE A 298 0.34 -9.97 15.22
N ALA A 299 0.09 -11.23 15.59
CA ALA A 299 0.60 -11.81 16.81
C ALA A 299 2.14 -11.93 16.80
N ASP A 300 2.73 -12.27 15.67
CA ASP A 300 4.19 -12.33 15.53
C ASP A 300 4.81 -10.96 15.79
N VAL A 301 4.31 -9.91 15.15
CA VAL A 301 4.82 -8.55 15.42
C VAL A 301 4.59 -8.13 16.85
N TYR A 302 3.38 -8.37 17.41
CA TYR A 302 3.08 -7.97 18.78
C TYR A 302 3.95 -8.66 19.81
N ASN A 303 4.25 -9.95 19.62
CA ASN A 303 5.02 -10.74 20.59
C ASN A 303 6.54 -10.60 20.43
N ASN A 304 7.03 -10.43 19.19
CA ASN A 304 8.44 -10.53 18.86
C ASN A 304 9.04 -9.21 18.31
N GLY A 305 8.24 -8.35 17.69
CA GLY A 305 8.70 -7.15 16.98
C GLY A 305 8.13 -5.83 17.51
N TYR A 306 7.59 -5.79 18.74
CA TYR A 306 6.93 -4.62 19.31
C TYR A 306 7.62 -4.14 20.59
N ASP A 307 7.87 -2.84 20.69
CA ASP A 307 8.35 -2.22 21.92
C ASP A 307 7.20 -2.03 22.91
N HIS A 308 7.14 -2.90 23.91
CA HIS A 308 6.10 -2.86 24.95
C HIS A 308 6.32 -1.78 26.01
N GLU A 309 7.51 -1.18 26.09
CA GLU A 309 7.83 -0.12 27.04
C GLU A 309 7.46 1.25 26.46
N LEU A 310 7.92 1.57 25.25
CA LEU A 310 7.70 2.87 24.61
C LEU A 310 6.48 2.86 23.67
N GLY A 311 6.03 1.70 23.26
CA GLY A 311 4.94 1.49 22.30
C GLY A 311 5.42 1.60 20.85
N GLY A 312 4.83 0.77 19.97
CA GLY A 312 5.09 0.75 18.54
C GLY A 312 5.94 -0.42 18.08
N PRO A 313 5.79 -0.84 16.82
CA PRO A 313 6.64 -1.87 16.24
C PRO A 313 8.05 -1.32 15.97
N TYR A 314 9.06 -2.16 16.17
CA TYR A 314 10.39 -1.89 15.64
C TYR A 314 10.34 -1.81 14.11
N LYS A 315 11.36 -1.20 13.50
CA LYS A 315 11.37 -1.03 12.04
C LYS A 315 11.56 -2.37 11.32
N ASP A 316 12.67 -3.05 11.61
CA ASP A 316 13.11 -4.25 10.90
C ASP A 316 13.90 -5.19 11.81
N PHE A 317 13.98 -6.45 11.35
CA PHE A 317 14.77 -7.52 11.96
C PHE A 317 15.49 -8.33 10.88
N ASN A 318 16.53 -9.06 11.28
CA ASN A 318 17.02 -10.15 10.47
C ASN A 318 16.10 -11.37 10.67
N ARG A 319 15.38 -11.78 9.62
CA ARG A 319 14.37 -12.85 9.70
C ARG A 319 14.93 -14.22 10.09
N VAL A 320 16.25 -14.43 9.92
CA VAL A 320 16.91 -15.70 10.19
C VAL A 320 17.45 -15.77 11.62
N THR A 321 17.98 -14.65 12.13
CA THR A 321 18.64 -14.62 13.45
C THR A 321 17.80 -13.94 14.53
N GLY A 322 16.83 -13.15 14.15
CA GLY A 322 16.01 -12.33 15.06
C GLY A 322 16.59 -10.95 15.31
#